data_3e4adfc72bd008a4728c775c2a9cce03
#
_entry.id   3e4adfc72bd008a4728c775c2a9cce03
#
_cell.length_a   1.000
_cell.length_b   1.000
_cell.length_c   1.000
_cell.angle_alpha   90.00
_cell.angle_beta   90.00
_cell.angle_gamma   90.00
#
_symmetry.space_group_name_H-M   'P 1'
#
loop_
_entity.id
_entity.type
_entity.pdbx_description
1 polymer ?
#
loop_
_entity_poly.entity_id
_entity_poly.type
_entity_poly.pdbx_seq_one_letter_code
_entity_poly.pdbx_strand_id
1 'polypeptide(L)'
;MHRIFGTKESAEYLDREGAYLIPCYNNQIGVVQTPKGYFFLGGGLENGESHLDCIERECIEEVGYSPRVEGRLCSAEAYLKHPTIGYFHPIQTYYFGTLLDCKSTPTEKDHDLCWIEYDQLKGKMFVEMQNWALEQLSAYAK
;
A
#
# COMPACT_ATOMS: atom_id res chain seq x y z
N MET A 1 -7.52 3.05 -13.55
CA MET A 1 -7.26 1.63 -13.84
C MET A 1 -7.57 0.80 -12.60
N HIS A 2 -8.21 -0.33 -12.78
CA HIS A 2 -8.63 -1.20 -11.69
C HIS A 2 -8.45 -2.65 -12.12
N ARG A 3 -8.00 -3.50 -11.22
CA ARG A 3 -7.81 -4.91 -11.51
C ARG A 3 -8.37 -5.79 -10.39
N ILE A 4 -8.99 -6.91 -10.78
CA ILE A 4 -9.53 -7.91 -9.86
C ILE A 4 -8.62 -9.14 -9.89
N PHE A 5 -8.19 -9.60 -8.72
CA PHE A 5 -7.35 -10.78 -8.55
C PHE A 5 -8.17 -11.90 -7.92
N GLY A 6 -8.03 -13.10 -8.45
CA GLY A 6 -8.77 -14.26 -7.95
C GLY A 6 -10.21 -14.29 -8.42
N THR A 7 -10.96 -15.26 -7.90
CA THR A 7 -12.34 -15.49 -8.28
C THR A 7 -13.20 -15.59 -7.03
N LYS A 8 -14.35 -14.93 -7.07
CA LYS A 8 -15.31 -14.97 -5.96
C LYS A 8 -15.92 -16.37 -5.87
N GLU A 9 -15.66 -17.05 -4.76
CA GLU A 9 -16.08 -18.43 -4.55
C GLU A 9 -17.25 -18.58 -3.56
N SER A 10 -17.59 -17.50 -2.85
CA SER A 10 -18.63 -17.51 -1.83
C SER A 10 -19.43 -16.24 -1.89
N ALA A 11 -20.62 -16.26 -1.30
CA ALA A 11 -21.44 -15.05 -1.16
C ALA A 11 -20.95 -14.16 -0.02
N GLU A 12 -20.20 -14.72 0.92
CA GLU A 12 -19.78 -13.99 2.11
C GLU A 12 -18.28 -13.81 2.16
N TYR A 13 -17.85 -12.57 1.99
CA TYR A 13 -16.46 -12.15 2.14
C TYR A 13 -16.39 -11.02 3.16
N LEU A 14 -15.33 -10.97 3.93
CA LEU A 14 -15.03 -9.83 4.75
C LEU A 14 -14.38 -8.76 3.85
N ASP A 15 -15.11 -7.70 3.57
CA ASP A 15 -14.60 -6.59 2.77
C ASP A 15 -13.71 -5.70 3.61
N ARG A 16 -12.56 -5.33 3.07
CA ARG A 16 -11.67 -4.40 3.77
C ARG A 16 -11.10 -3.40 2.77
N GLU A 17 -11.58 -2.17 2.87
CA GLU A 17 -11.06 -1.08 2.06
C GLU A 17 -9.81 -0.49 2.70
N GLY A 18 -8.80 -0.23 1.89
CA GLY A 18 -7.56 0.37 2.33
C GLY A 18 -7.02 1.37 1.33
N ALA A 19 -6.14 2.23 1.79
CA ALA A 19 -5.47 3.24 0.96
C ALA A 19 -3.98 3.20 1.23
N TYR A 20 -3.19 3.32 0.17
CA TYR A 20 -1.74 3.14 0.22
C TYR A 20 -1.03 4.22 -0.57
N LEU A 21 0.13 4.62 -0.08
CA LEU A 21 1.02 5.56 -0.75
C LEU A 21 2.24 4.82 -1.28
N ILE A 22 2.61 5.17 -2.51
CA ILE A 22 3.86 4.74 -3.13
C ILE A 22 4.75 5.98 -3.20
N PRO A 23 5.62 6.20 -2.19
CA PRO A 23 6.48 7.39 -2.21
C PRO A 23 7.64 7.18 -3.16
N CYS A 24 7.93 8.22 -3.94
CA CYS A 24 8.97 8.19 -4.97
C CYS A 24 9.96 9.32 -4.73
N TYR A 25 11.25 9.01 -4.85
CA TYR A 25 12.32 10.01 -4.75
C TYR A 25 13.56 9.51 -5.45
N ASN A 26 14.08 10.29 -6.41
CA ASN A 26 15.31 9.95 -7.15
C ASN A 26 15.32 8.52 -7.71
N ASN A 27 14.23 8.14 -8.39
CA ASN A 27 14.06 6.82 -8.98
C ASN A 27 14.04 5.68 -7.96
N GLN A 28 13.87 6.01 -6.68
CA GLN A 28 13.70 5.04 -5.62
C GLN A 28 12.27 5.06 -5.11
N ILE A 29 11.82 3.90 -4.67
CA ILE A 29 10.48 3.71 -4.12
C ILE A 29 10.60 3.46 -2.63
N GLY A 30 9.81 4.18 -1.83
CA GLY A 30 9.75 3.94 -0.40
C GLY A 30 8.82 2.79 -0.10
N VAL A 31 9.29 1.83 0.67
CA VAL A 31 8.49 0.69 1.11
C VAL A 31 8.76 0.43 2.58
N VAL A 32 7.85 -0.30 3.19
CA VAL A 32 8.01 -0.77 4.56
C VAL A 32 8.49 -2.22 4.49
N GLN A 33 9.64 -2.50 5.12
CA GLN A 33 10.12 -3.86 5.26
C GLN A 33 9.63 -4.43 6.59
N THR A 34 8.98 -5.58 6.53
CA THR A 34 8.52 -6.32 7.70
C THR A 34 9.10 -7.73 7.65
N PRO A 35 8.94 -8.53 8.72
CA PRO A 35 9.35 -9.94 8.66
C PRO A 35 8.70 -10.73 7.53
N LYS A 36 7.55 -10.29 7.04
CA LYS A 36 6.84 -10.95 5.93
C LYS A 36 7.34 -10.52 4.56
N GLY A 37 7.92 -9.33 4.44
CA GLY A 37 8.38 -8.79 3.17
C GLY A 37 8.10 -7.30 3.02
N TYR A 38 8.07 -6.83 1.78
CA TYR A 38 7.87 -5.42 1.46
C TYR A 38 6.41 -5.09 1.23
N PHE A 39 5.97 -3.95 1.78
CA PHE A 39 4.62 -3.41 1.61
C PHE A 39 4.70 -1.92 1.29
N PHE A 40 3.71 -1.39 0.60
CA PHE A 40 3.55 0.06 0.49
C PHE A 40 3.06 0.63 1.82
N LEU A 41 3.20 1.94 1.98
CA LEU A 41 2.77 2.64 3.20
C LEU A 41 1.26 2.82 3.17
N GLY A 42 0.57 2.37 4.20
CA GLY A 42 -0.88 2.49 4.26
C GLY A 42 -1.50 1.34 5.02
N GLY A 43 -2.78 1.19 4.87
CA GLY A 43 -3.53 0.14 5.56
C GLY A 43 -5.02 0.30 5.38
N GLY A 44 -5.78 -0.40 6.22
CA GLY A 44 -7.23 -0.36 6.19
C GLY A 44 -7.78 0.95 6.73
N LEU A 45 -8.86 1.42 6.12
CA LEU A 45 -9.56 2.61 6.58
C LEU A 45 -10.20 2.34 7.94
N GLU A 46 -10.09 3.31 8.83
CA GLU A 46 -10.87 3.33 10.04
C GLU A 46 -12.19 4.05 9.78
N ASN A 47 -13.16 3.84 10.68
CA ASN A 47 -14.49 4.36 10.50
C ASN A 47 -14.49 5.89 10.32
N GLY A 48 -15.05 6.34 9.21
CA GLY A 48 -15.15 7.76 8.88
C GLY A 48 -13.92 8.36 8.22
N GLU A 49 -12.86 7.57 7.99
CA GLU A 49 -11.65 8.08 7.33
C GLU A 49 -11.84 8.21 5.83
N SER A 50 -11.29 9.29 5.26
CA SER A 50 -11.05 9.36 3.83
C SER A 50 -9.76 8.58 3.50
N HIS A 51 -9.51 8.33 2.21
CA HIS A 51 -8.26 7.71 1.78
C HIS A 51 -7.05 8.53 2.23
N LEU A 52 -7.10 9.85 2.08
CA LEU A 52 -5.98 10.72 2.45
C LEU A 52 -5.74 10.74 3.96
N ASP A 53 -6.81 10.72 4.77
CA ASP A 53 -6.68 10.62 6.23
C ASP A 53 -6.01 9.32 6.62
N CYS A 54 -6.42 8.22 6.00
CA CYS A 54 -5.84 6.90 6.23
C CYS A 54 -4.35 6.88 5.92
N ILE A 55 -3.97 7.40 4.76
CA ILE A 55 -2.57 7.43 4.34
C ILE A 55 -1.75 8.26 5.32
N GLU A 56 -2.24 9.43 5.73
CA GLU A 56 -1.52 10.27 6.69
C GLU A 56 -1.32 9.55 8.03
N ARG A 57 -2.39 8.99 8.58
CA ARG A 57 -2.32 8.26 9.84
C ARG A 57 -1.35 7.08 9.76
N GLU A 58 -1.48 6.26 8.71
CA GLU A 58 -0.65 5.07 8.54
C GLU A 58 0.82 5.42 8.33
N CYS A 59 1.13 6.45 7.54
CA CYS A 59 2.51 6.87 7.33
C CYS A 59 3.17 7.31 8.64
N ILE A 60 2.45 8.06 9.47
CA ILE A 60 2.97 8.49 10.76
C ILE A 60 3.18 7.28 11.69
N GLU A 61 2.20 6.37 11.74
CA GLU A 61 2.30 5.17 12.57
C GLU A 61 3.42 4.23 12.14
N GLU A 62 3.57 4.01 10.84
CA GLU A 62 4.51 3.03 10.32
C GLU A 62 5.94 3.55 10.23
N VAL A 63 6.13 4.79 9.79
CA VAL A 63 7.48 5.31 9.52
C VAL A 63 7.77 6.67 10.15
N GLY A 64 6.79 7.32 10.75
CA GLY A 64 6.97 8.58 11.45
C GLY A 64 7.04 9.81 10.55
N TYR A 65 6.72 9.69 9.27
CA TYR A 65 6.78 10.78 8.30
C TYR A 65 5.40 11.19 7.83
N SER A 66 5.22 12.48 7.58
CA SER A 66 4.02 13.01 6.91
C SER A 66 4.11 12.74 5.42
N PRO A 67 3.03 12.24 4.82
CA PRO A 67 3.00 12.03 3.38
C PRO A 67 2.63 13.32 2.63
N ARG A 68 3.08 13.41 1.40
CA ARG A 68 2.57 14.37 0.43
C ARG A 68 2.01 13.56 -0.75
N VAL A 69 0.69 13.48 -0.82
CA VAL A 69 0.03 12.75 -1.89
C VAL A 69 -0.09 13.64 -3.11
N GLU A 70 0.45 13.19 -4.23
CA GLU A 70 0.45 13.97 -5.47
C GLU A 70 -0.66 13.55 -6.42
N GLY A 71 -1.07 12.29 -6.40
CA GLY A 71 -2.17 11.84 -7.24
C GLY A 71 -2.56 10.41 -7.00
N ARG A 72 -3.72 10.05 -7.55
CA ARG A 72 -4.22 8.68 -7.53
C ARG A 72 -3.63 7.92 -8.71
N LEU A 73 -3.13 6.72 -8.46
CA LEU A 73 -2.51 5.90 -9.50
C LEU A 73 -3.47 4.84 -10.05
N CYS A 74 -3.98 3.98 -9.17
CA CYS A 74 -4.81 2.85 -9.57
C CYS A 74 -5.48 2.23 -8.36
N SER A 75 -6.30 1.22 -8.60
CA SER A 75 -6.92 0.43 -7.53
C SER A 75 -6.95 -1.04 -7.91
N ALA A 76 -7.08 -1.90 -6.91
CA ALA A 76 -7.19 -3.33 -7.11
C ALA A 76 -8.02 -3.95 -5.99
N GLU A 77 -8.58 -5.12 -6.26
CA GLU A 77 -9.26 -5.91 -5.24
C GLU A 77 -8.93 -7.37 -5.47
N ALA A 78 -9.03 -8.16 -4.42
CA ALA A 78 -8.73 -9.58 -4.50
C ALA A 78 -9.76 -10.40 -3.74
N TYR A 79 -10.03 -11.59 -4.24
CA TYR A 79 -10.86 -12.58 -3.54
C TYR A 79 -9.92 -13.67 -3.03
N LEU A 80 -9.72 -13.71 -1.72
CA LEU A 80 -8.73 -14.57 -1.08
C LEU A 80 -9.38 -15.46 -0.03
N LYS A 81 -8.68 -16.53 0.34
CA LYS A 81 -9.03 -17.32 1.50
C LYS A 81 -7.88 -17.17 2.51
N HIS A 82 -8.12 -16.38 3.55
CA HIS A 82 -7.13 -16.09 4.56
C HIS A 82 -7.12 -17.21 5.63
N PRO A 83 -5.94 -17.63 6.11
CA PRO A 83 -5.85 -18.75 7.07
C PRO A 83 -6.66 -18.57 8.35
N THR A 84 -6.80 -17.33 8.82
CA THR A 84 -7.54 -17.05 10.07
C THR A 84 -8.88 -16.38 9.85
N ILE A 85 -8.97 -15.49 8.86
CA ILE A 85 -10.18 -14.71 8.60
C ILE A 85 -11.21 -15.50 7.79
N GLY A 86 -10.75 -16.41 6.93
CA GLY A 86 -11.60 -17.11 5.98
C GLY A 86 -11.67 -16.34 4.65
N TYR A 87 -12.86 -16.23 4.07
CA TYR A 87 -13.03 -15.49 2.81
C TYR A 87 -12.79 -14.00 3.05
N PHE A 88 -11.79 -13.45 2.36
CA PHE A 88 -11.32 -12.10 2.57
C PHE A 88 -11.25 -11.35 1.24
N HIS A 89 -11.78 -10.11 1.24
CA HIS A 89 -11.89 -9.27 0.04
C HIS A 89 -11.25 -7.92 0.31
N PRO A 90 -9.92 -7.81 0.20
CA PRO A 90 -9.27 -6.50 0.30
C PRO A 90 -9.51 -5.68 -0.96
N ILE A 91 -9.80 -4.40 -0.77
CA ILE A 91 -9.98 -3.41 -1.83
C ILE A 91 -8.98 -2.32 -1.55
N GLN A 92 -7.98 -2.16 -2.43
CA GLN A 92 -6.88 -1.24 -2.19
C GLN A 92 -6.81 -0.18 -3.28
N THR A 93 -6.69 1.08 -2.86
CA THR A 93 -6.48 2.20 -3.76
C THR A 93 -5.07 2.73 -3.52
N TYR A 94 -4.34 2.96 -4.60
CA TYR A 94 -2.93 3.34 -4.55
C TYR A 94 -2.76 4.76 -5.05
N TYR A 95 -1.96 5.51 -4.29
CA TYR A 95 -1.60 6.89 -4.59
C TYR A 95 -0.10 6.99 -4.70
N PHE A 96 0.39 7.96 -5.46
CA PHE A 96 1.82 8.25 -5.51
C PHE A 96 2.10 9.62 -4.90
N GLY A 97 3.33 9.81 -4.47
CA GLY A 97 3.72 11.07 -3.84
C GLY A 97 5.10 10.97 -3.22
N THR A 98 5.31 11.73 -2.16
CA THR A 98 6.58 11.77 -1.44
C THR A 98 6.34 11.75 0.07
N LEU A 99 7.42 11.63 0.82
CA LEU A 99 7.40 11.79 2.26
C LEU A 99 8.03 13.13 2.61
N LEU A 100 7.40 13.85 3.51
CA LEU A 100 7.88 15.14 4.00
C LEU A 100 8.74 14.94 5.23
N ASP A 101 8.73 15.90 6.14
CA ASP A 101 9.56 15.86 7.34
C ASP A 101 9.12 14.76 8.31
N CYS A 102 10.08 14.25 9.05
CA CYS A 102 9.81 13.31 10.14
C CYS A 102 8.99 14.02 11.22
N LYS A 103 7.84 13.44 11.58
CA LYS A 103 6.92 14.03 12.55
C LYS A 103 7.06 13.43 13.94
N SER A 104 7.38 12.14 14.01
CA SER A 104 7.41 11.45 15.28
C SER A 104 8.19 10.15 15.16
N THR A 105 8.41 9.51 16.30
CA THR A 105 8.93 8.14 16.33
C THR A 105 7.81 7.21 15.87
N PRO A 106 8.08 6.27 14.94
CA PRO A 106 7.08 5.30 14.51
C PRO A 106 6.55 4.48 15.69
N THR A 107 5.26 4.20 15.69
CA THR A 107 4.63 3.38 16.73
C THR A 107 4.59 1.90 16.34
N GLU A 108 4.70 1.59 15.06
CA GLU A 108 4.70 0.21 14.57
C GLU A 108 6.10 -0.38 14.66
N LYS A 109 6.23 -1.49 15.38
CA LYS A 109 7.49 -2.22 15.46
C LYS A 109 7.64 -3.12 14.24
N ASP A 110 8.87 -3.44 13.88
CA ASP A 110 9.18 -4.31 12.75
C ASP A 110 8.73 -3.73 11.41
N HIS A 111 8.58 -2.41 11.33
CA HIS A 111 8.27 -1.68 10.11
C HIS A 111 9.41 -0.72 9.82
N ASP A 112 10.28 -1.10 8.90
CA ASP A 112 11.45 -0.29 8.54
C ASP A 112 11.27 0.35 7.18
N LEU A 113 11.39 1.68 7.11
CA LEU A 113 11.34 2.38 5.85
C LEU A 113 12.60 2.09 5.03
N CYS A 114 12.42 1.59 3.83
CA CYS A 114 13.51 1.30 2.90
C CYS A 114 13.26 2.00 1.57
N TRP A 115 14.32 2.53 0.96
CA TRP A 115 14.27 3.13 -0.36
C TRP A 115 14.98 2.21 -1.33
N ILE A 116 14.25 1.71 -2.33
CA ILE A 116 14.75 0.70 -3.25
C ILE A 116 14.51 1.17 -4.67
N GLU A 117 15.48 1.00 -5.55
CA GLU A 117 15.32 1.35 -6.95
C GLU A 117 14.19 0.55 -7.58
N TYR A 118 13.44 1.21 -8.46
CA TYR A 118 12.28 0.60 -9.11
C TYR A 118 12.59 -0.77 -9.71
N ASP A 119 13.67 -0.86 -10.48
CA ASP A 119 14.00 -2.11 -11.17
C ASP A 119 14.35 -3.23 -10.21
N GLN A 120 14.88 -2.91 -9.05
CA GLN A 120 15.22 -3.90 -8.03
C GLN A 120 14.01 -4.32 -7.21
N LEU A 121 13.03 -3.43 -7.08
CA LEU A 121 11.82 -3.71 -6.30
C LEU A 121 10.77 -4.47 -7.11
N LYS A 122 10.79 -4.36 -8.41
CA LYS A 122 9.79 -4.93 -9.30
C LYS A 122 9.58 -6.43 -9.03
N GLY A 123 8.33 -6.82 -8.77
CA GLY A 123 7.96 -8.20 -8.50
C GLY A 123 8.28 -8.67 -7.09
N LYS A 124 8.76 -7.81 -6.20
CA LYS A 124 9.23 -8.21 -4.87
C LYS A 124 8.33 -7.79 -3.72
N MET A 125 7.18 -7.18 -4.01
CA MET A 125 6.21 -6.88 -2.96
C MET A 125 5.59 -8.17 -2.45
N PHE A 126 5.27 -8.20 -1.16
CA PHE A 126 4.65 -9.38 -0.56
C PHE A 126 3.25 -9.64 -1.11
N VAL A 127 2.51 -8.57 -1.42
CA VAL A 127 1.14 -8.67 -1.92
C VAL A 127 1.14 -8.52 -3.44
N GLU A 128 0.55 -9.48 -4.16
CA GLU A 128 0.52 -9.46 -5.62
C GLU A 128 -0.17 -8.21 -6.19
N MET A 129 -1.23 -7.74 -5.57
CA MET A 129 -1.88 -6.49 -5.99
C MET A 129 -0.90 -5.32 -5.97
N GLN A 130 0.02 -5.31 -4.99
CA GLN A 130 1.00 -4.24 -4.88
C GLN A 130 2.10 -4.35 -5.93
N ASN A 131 2.46 -5.56 -6.34
CA ASN A 131 3.37 -5.75 -7.48
C ASN A 131 2.77 -5.18 -8.75
N TRP A 132 1.49 -5.46 -8.99
CA TRP A 132 0.79 -4.90 -10.14
C TRP A 132 0.71 -3.38 -10.07
N ALA A 133 0.41 -2.83 -8.89
CA ALA A 133 0.33 -1.37 -8.71
C ALA A 133 1.67 -0.70 -9.01
N LEU A 134 2.77 -1.30 -8.60
CA LEU A 134 4.11 -0.78 -8.88
C LEU A 134 4.37 -0.70 -10.38
N GLU A 135 3.92 -1.69 -11.14
CA GLU A 135 4.05 -1.68 -12.60
C GLU A 135 3.28 -0.51 -13.24
N GLN A 136 2.13 -0.15 -12.68
CA GLN A 136 1.35 0.97 -13.19
C GLN A 136 2.08 2.30 -13.00
N LEU A 137 2.87 2.41 -11.94
CA LEU A 137 3.67 3.60 -11.70
C LEU A 137 4.67 3.85 -12.83
N SER A 138 5.30 2.81 -13.35
CA SER A 138 6.23 2.92 -14.47
C SER A 138 5.56 3.49 -15.71
N ALA A 139 4.35 3.04 -16.01
CA ALA A 139 3.60 3.55 -17.16
C ALA A 139 3.19 5.01 -16.97
N TYR A 140 2.88 5.40 -15.74
CA TYR A 140 2.43 6.76 -15.43
C TYR A 140 3.58 7.77 -15.35
N ALA A 141 4.72 7.36 -14.83
CA ALA A 141 5.83 8.26 -14.51
C ALA A 141 6.68 8.65 -15.73
N LYS A 142 6.34 8.19 -16.88
CA LYS A 142 7.05 8.57 -18.12
C LYS A 142 6.51 9.90 -18.70
#